data_351c0961da7c777ecfdf8936696edb6a
#
_entry.id   351c0961da7c777ecfdf8936696edb6a
#
_cell.length_a   1.000
_cell.length_b   1.000
_cell.length_c   1.000
_cell.angle_alpha   90.00
_cell.angle_beta   90.00
_cell.angle_gamma   90.00
#
_symmetry.space_group_name_H-M   'P 1'
#
loop_
_entity.id
_entity.type
_entity.pdbx_description
1 polymer ?
#
loop_
_entity_poly.entity_id
_entity_poly.type
_entity_poly.pdbx_seq_one_letter_code
_entity_poly.pdbx_strand_id
1 'polypeptide(L)'
;MKTHLRILSSKNGRVRSAIVRHLLLAAMLSGMLMMLCCAASANDEPVLSSWAKEEAFAAEEAGILPDALHGDLRGAGNRGQAVWYLVKLTETVLQKELPNTAEGVFPDLENTFFEEKAEKAYSAGIVTGYADGSFGAGNHIRREEYAAMLYRLFQYLERETGKQLIPDDLQTRPYADEKEISAWALDAVHALSVMGILGGDSRGDFCPDKNISLEQMIVLSRRCWKYCTDKS
;
A
#
# COMPACT_ATOMS: atom_id res chain seq x y z
N MET A 1 9.42 -7.65 -77.17
CA MET A 1 10.04 -7.44 -75.84
C MET A 1 9.20 -6.60 -74.89
N LYS A 2 7.91 -6.38 -75.11
CA LYS A 2 7.02 -5.53 -74.27
C LYS A 2 5.96 -6.32 -73.48
N THR A 3 5.81 -7.58 -73.71
CA THR A 3 4.70 -8.42 -73.11
C THR A 3 5.12 -9.10 -71.81
N HIS A 4 6.40 -9.34 -71.57
CA HIS A 4 6.88 -10.05 -70.33
C HIS A 4 6.96 -9.13 -69.11
N LEU A 5 7.11 -7.80 -69.23
CA LEU A 5 7.20 -6.88 -68.07
C LEU A 5 5.85 -6.61 -67.39
N ARG A 6 4.70 -6.77 -68.07
CA ARG A 6 3.38 -6.52 -67.47
C ARG A 6 2.90 -7.62 -66.53
N ILE A 7 3.39 -8.86 -66.68
CA ILE A 7 2.97 -9.99 -65.85
C ILE A 7 3.68 -9.98 -64.49
N LEU A 8 4.89 -9.53 -64.41
CA LEU A 8 5.68 -9.44 -63.16
C LEU A 8 5.20 -8.32 -62.22
N SER A 9 4.71 -7.20 -62.77
CA SER A 9 4.15 -6.09 -62.01
C SER A 9 2.82 -6.46 -61.30
N SER A 10 1.99 -7.26 -61.93
CA SER A 10 0.68 -7.71 -61.39
C SER A 10 0.82 -8.69 -60.23
N LYS A 11 1.83 -9.59 -60.26
CA LYS A 11 2.06 -10.55 -59.15
C LYS A 11 2.57 -9.88 -57.89
N ASN A 12 3.48 -8.88 -57.98
CA ASN A 12 4.00 -8.15 -56.84
C ASN A 12 2.96 -7.29 -56.13
N GLY A 13 1.97 -6.75 -56.84
CA GLY A 13 0.90 -5.96 -56.24
C GLY A 13 -0.06 -6.84 -55.39
N ARG A 14 -0.38 -8.07 -55.85
CA ARG A 14 -1.26 -8.99 -55.11
C ARG A 14 -0.58 -9.57 -53.87
N VAL A 15 0.73 -9.87 -53.93
CA VAL A 15 1.50 -10.37 -52.79
C VAL A 15 1.66 -9.29 -51.71
N ARG A 16 1.92 -8.03 -52.10
CA ARG A 16 1.98 -6.92 -51.14
C ARG A 16 0.61 -6.66 -50.49
N SER A 17 -0.48 -6.72 -51.23
CA SER A 17 -1.83 -6.58 -50.68
C SER A 17 -2.20 -7.71 -49.71
N ALA A 18 -1.77 -8.94 -49.96
CA ALA A 18 -2.00 -10.08 -49.06
C ALA A 18 -1.19 -9.92 -47.77
N ILE A 19 0.08 -9.52 -47.83
CA ILE A 19 0.94 -9.33 -46.65
C ILE A 19 0.40 -8.20 -45.78
N VAL A 20 -0.02 -7.08 -46.35
CA VAL A 20 -0.61 -5.95 -45.59
C VAL A 20 -1.92 -6.36 -44.93
N ARG A 21 -2.77 -7.18 -45.58
CA ARG A 21 -4.00 -7.71 -44.96
C ARG A 21 -3.71 -8.66 -43.80
N HIS A 22 -2.70 -9.50 -43.89
CA HIS A 22 -2.31 -10.42 -42.79
C HIS A 22 -1.69 -9.64 -41.61
N LEU A 23 -0.91 -8.58 -41.84
CA LEU A 23 -0.36 -7.72 -40.80
C LEU A 23 -1.46 -6.91 -40.10
N LEU A 24 -2.49 -6.42 -40.82
CA LEU A 24 -3.62 -5.73 -40.23
C LEU A 24 -4.51 -6.69 -39.41
N LEU A 25 -4.72 -7.92 -39.89
CA LEU A 25 -5.45 -8.95 -39.14
C LEU A 25 -4.68 -9.37 -37.87
N ALA A 26 -3.37 -9.52 -37.93
CA ALA A 26 -2.52 -9.84 -36.76
C ALA A 26 -2.54 -8.69 -35.74
N ALA A 27 -2.51 -7.42 -36.19
CA ALA A 27 -2.60 -6.25 -35.32
C ALA A 27 -3.99 -6.13 -34.66
N MET A 28 -5.08 -6.46 -35.38
CA MET A 28 -6.43 -6.49 -34.82
C MET A 28 -6.62 -7.66 -33.83
N LEU A 29 -6.06 -8.85 -34.12
CA LEU A 29 -6.09 -9.96 -33.17
C LEU A 29 -5.26 -9.69 -31.91
N SER A 30 -4.11 -9.05 -32.02
CA SER A 30 -3.30 -8.68 -30.85
C SER A 30 -3.96 -7.60 -30.00
N GLY A 31 -4.59 -6.60 -30.65
CA GLY A 31 -5.38 -5.57 -29.94
C GLY A 31 -6.62 -6.14 -29.24
N MET A 32 -7.29 -7.14 -29.87
CA MET A 32 -8.44 -7.81 -29.29
C MET A 32 -8.03 -8.77 -28.16
N LEU A 33 -6.84 -9.39 -28.24
CA LEU A 33 -6.28 -10.23 -27.16
C LEU A 33 -5.82 -9.38 -25.98
N MET A 34 -5.28 -8.17 -26.22
CA MET A 34 -4.96 -7.21 -25.17
C MET A 34 -6.23 -6.67 -24.48
N MET A 35 -7.31 -6.40 -25.22
CA MET A 35 -8.60 -6.02 -24.62
C MET A 35 -9.24 -7.18 -23.85
N LEU A 36 -9.07 -8.43 -24.26
CA LEU A 36 -9.58 -9.59 -23.52
C LEU A 36 -8.79 -9.86 -22.24
N CYS A 37 -7.49 -9.53 -22.21
CA CYS A 37 -6.67 -9.67 -20.99
C CYS A 37 -7.02 -8.61 -19.94
N CYS A 38 -7.47 -7.40 -20.36
CA CYS A 38 -8.02 -6.40 -19.43
C CYS A 38 -9.42 -6.76 -18.90
N ALA A 39 -10.19 -7.61 -19.62
CA ALA A 39 -11.53 -8.01 -19.19
C ALA A 39 -11.54 -9.15 -18.16
N ALA A 40 -10.42 -9.83 -17.93
CA ALA A 40 -10.34 -10.96 -16.99
C ALA A 40 -10.13 -10.54 -15.52
N SER A 41 -10.06 -9.24 -15.21
CA SER A 41 -9.89 -8.72 -13.85
C SER A 41 -11.10 -7.92 -13.34
N ALA A 42 -12.23 -7.96 -14.03
CA ALA A 42 -13.38 -7.07 -13.80
C ALA A 42 -14.39 -7.57 -12.74
N ASN A 43 -14.09 -8.62 -11.97
CA ASN A 43 -15.08 -9.25 -11.10
C ASN A 43 -14.83 -9.17 -9.59
N ASP A 44 -13.91 -8.36 -9.13
CA ASP A 44 -13.72 -8.22 -7.68
C ASP A 44 -13.59 -6.74 -7.27
N GLU A 45 -14.69 -5.99 -7.49
CA GLU A 45 -14.75 -4.59 -7.03
C GLU A 45 -14.52 -4.54 -5.51
N PRO A 46 -13.67 -3.61 -5.04
CA PRO A 46 -13.39 -3.51 -3.61
C PRO A 46 -14.64 -3.12 -2.82
N VAL A 47 -14.95 -3.89 -1.80
CA VAL A 47 -16.03 -3.58 -0.88
C VAL A 47 -15.47 -2.72 0.25
N LEU A 48 -15.88 -1.46 0.25
CA LEU A 48 -15.45 -0.42 1.18
C LEU A 48 -16.66 0.24 1.84
N SER A 49 -16.48 0.69 3.07
CA SER A 49 -17.42 1.60 3.72
C SER A 49 -17.44 2.95 2.99
N SER A 50 -18.59 3.63 2.97
CA SER A 50 -18.74 4.90 2.25
C SER A 50 -17.72 5.97 2.67
N TRP A 51 -17.35 5.99 3.94
CA TRP A 51 -16.37 6.95 4.48
C TRP A 51 -14.93 6.70 4.00
N ALA A 52 -14.59 5.45 3.61
CA ALA A 52 -13.24 5.08 3.22
C ALA A 52 -12.99 5.20 1.70
N LYS A 53 -14.05 5.18 0.90
CA LYS A 53 -13.95 5.07 -0.58
C LYS A 53 -13.04 6.10 -1.21
N GLU A 54 -13.28 7.38 -0.93
CA GLU A 54 -12.53 8.48 -1.56
C GLU A 54 -11.03 8.38 -1.24
N GLU A 55 -10.68 8.21 0.03
CA GLU A 55 -9.29 8.11 0.46
C GLU A 55 -8.62 6.83 -0.02
N ALA A 56 -9.35 5.69 -0.09
CA ALA A 56 -8.82 4.43 -0.58
C ALA A 56 -8.47 4.49 -2.08
N PHE A 57 -9.36 5.01 -2.92
CA PHE A 57 -9.06 5.19 -4.34
C PHE A 57 -7.94 6.22 -4.57
N ALA A 58 -7.90 7.30 -3.77
CA ALA A 58 -6.80 8.25 -3.84
C ALA A 58 -5.44 7.63 -3.40
N ALA A 59 -5.45 6.66 -2.50
CA ALA A 59 -4.26 5.91 -2.11
C ALA A 59 -3.76 5.00 -3.25
N GLU A 60 -4.69 4.34 -3.95
CA GLU A 60 -4.37 3.52 -5.11
C GLU A 60 -3.80 4.36 -6.25
N GLU A 61 -4.45 5.47 -6.61
CA GLU A 61 -3.99 6.41 -7.63
C GLU A 61 -2.60 6.98 -7.31
N ALA A 62 -2.31 7.25 -6.04
CA ALA A 62 -1.01 7.72 -5.58
C ALA A 62 0.08 6.63 -5.59
N GLY A 63 -0.25 5.36 -5.89
CA GLY A 63 0.68 4.25 -5.94
C GLY A 63 1.32 3.88 -4.60
N ILE A 64 0.67 4.26 -3.48
CA ILE A 64 1.18 4.00 -2.12
C ILE A 64 0.69 2.68 -1.54
N LEU A 65 -0.19 1.97 -2.23
CA LEU A 65 -0.65 0.65 -1.83
C LEU A 65 0.29 -0.43 -2.39
N PRO A 66 0.51 -1.50 -1.64
CA PRO A 66 1.35 -2.60 -2.10
C PRO A 66 0.67 -3.48 -3.15
N ASP A 67 -0.65 -3.44 -3.23
CA ASP A 67 -1.49 -4.17 -4.17
C ASP A 67 -2.72 -3.34 -4.54
N ALA A 68 -3.38 -3.69 -5.65
CA ALA A 68 -4.62 -3.06 -6.07
C ALA A 68 -5.76 -3.33 -5.07
N LEU A 69 -6.72 -2.41 -5.02
CA LEU A 69 -7.89 -2.58 -4.18
C LEU A 69 -8.77 -3.71 -4.72
N HIS A 70 -9.01 -4.75 -3.91
CA HIS A 70 -9.90 -5.86 -4.26
C HIS A 70 -10.52 -6.51 -3.02
N GLY A 71 -11.61 -7.25 -3.21
CA GLY A 71 -12.29 -7.99 -2.15
C GLY A 71 -12.93 -7.13 -1.06
N ASP A 72 -13.27 -7.73 0.07
CA ASP A 72 -13.88 -7.03 1.21
C ASP A 72 -12.82 -6.46 2.16
N LEU A 73 -12.58 -5.15 2.07
CA LEU A 73 -11.57 -4.42 2.84
C LEU A 73 -12.06 -3.95 4.22
N ARG A 74 -13.33 -4.23 4.57
CA ARG A 74 -13.90 -3.87 5.89
C ARG A 74 -13.48 -4.83 7.00
N GLY A 75 -12.96 -6.00 6.62
CA GLY A 75 -12.48 -7.02 7.56
C GLY A 75 -11.25 -6.57 8.35
N ALA A 76 -11.02 -7.23 9.49
CA ALA A 76 -9.85 -6.99 10.31
C ALA A 76 -8.56 -7.36 9.55
N GLY A 77 -7.61 -6.44 9.57
CA GLY A 77 -6.27 -6.70 9.06
C GLY A 77 -5.40 -7.49 10.02
N ASN A 78 -4.30 -8.03 9.52
CA ASN A 78 -3.30 -8.72 10.31
C ASN A 78 -1.94 -8.00 10.31
N ARG A 79 -1.01 -8.44 11.16
CA ARG A 79 0.32 -7.81 11.32
C ARG A 79 1.17 -7.92 10.04
N GLY A 80 1.04 -9.01 9.27
CA GLY A 80 1.73 -9.16 7.99
C GLY A 80 1.25 -8.14 6.97
N GLN A 81 -0.06 -7.94 6.87
CA GLN A 81 -0.63 -6.88 6.01
C GLN A 81 -0.23 -5.49 6.49
N ALA A 82 -0.27 -5.23 7.80
CA ALA A 82 0.16 -3.95 8.37
C ALA A 82 1.59 -3.62 7.94
N VAL A 83 2.54 -4.54 8.12
CA VAL A 83 3.94 -4.29 7.75
C VAL A 83 4.12 -4.11 6.25
N TRP A 84 3.35 -4.83 5.43
CA TRP A 84 3.40 -4.68 3.98
C TRP A 84 2.99 -3.28 3.52
N TYR A 85 1.89 -2.74 4.10
CA TYR A 85 1.47 -1.36 3.85
C TYR A 85 2.51 -0.34 4.34
N LEU A 86 3.08 -0.53 5.53
CA LEU A 86 4.05 0.40 6.11
C LEU A 86 5.37 0.44 5.32
N VAL A 87 5.88 -0.71 4.87
CA VAL A 87 7.08 -0.78 4.03
C VAL A 87 6.84 -0.06 2.72
N LYS A 88 5.74 -0.38 2.02
CA LYS A 88 5.39 0.28 0.75
C LYS A 88 5.25 1.78 0.91
N LEU A 89 4.56 2.25 1.95
CA LEU A 89 4.41 3.67 2.24
C LEU A 89 5.76 4.35 2.47
N THR A 90 6.62 3.75 3.31
CA THR A 90 7.93 4.32 3.65
C THR A 90 8.82 4.42 2.43
N GLU A 91 8.91 3.35 1.63
CA GLU A 91 9.69 3.31 0.40
C GLU A 91 9.18 4.33 -0.63
N THR A 92 7.86 4.52 -0.73
CA THR A 92 7.26 5.51 -1.63
C THR A 92 7.56 6.95 -1.17
N VAL A 93 7.48 7.24 0.13
CA VAL A 93 7.81 8.58 0.67
C VAL A 93 9.30 8.90 0.49
N LEU A 94 10.18 7.93 0.75
CA LEU A 94 11.64 8.11 0.62
C LEU A 94 12.14 7.99 -0.82
N GLN A 95 11.32 7.48 -1.74
CA GLN A 95 11.70 7.13 -3.12
C GLN A 95 12.95 6.22 -3.17
N LYS A 96 13.07 5.33 -2.20
CA LYS A 96 14.13 4.32 -2.10
C LYS A 96 13.65 3.08 -1.36
N GLU A 97 14.25 1.93 -1.63
CA GLU A 97 13.99 0.72 -0.86
C GLU A 97 14.54 0.83 0.57
N LEU A 98 13.83 0.22 1.51
CA LEU A 98 14.30 0.06 2.88
C LEU A 98 15.43 -0.98 2.92
N PRO A 99 16.48 -0.73 3.73
CA PRO A 99 17.54 -1.71 3.92
C PRO A 99 17.00 -2.94 4.68
N ASN A 100 17.45 -4.12 4.28
CA ASN A 100 17.26 -5.34 5.07
C ASN A 100 18.60 -5.72 5.71
N THR A 101 18.76 -5.37 6.98
CA THR A 101 19.97 -5.67 7.78
C THR A 101 19.69 -6.68 8.90
N ALA A 102 18.51 -7.28 8.93
CA ALA A 102 18.00 -8.14 9.99
C ALA A 102 17.49 -9.48 9.46
N GLU A 103 18.18 -10.05 8.47
CA GLU A 103 17.82 -11.33 7.88
C GLU A 103 17.69 -12.43 8.94
N GLY A 104 16.60 -13.21 8.88
CA GLY A 104 16.32 -14.32 9.79
C GLY A 104 15.94 -13.92 11.22
N VAL A 105 15.62 -12.63 11.47
CA VAL A 105 15.26 -12.15 12.81
C VAL A 105 13.95 -12.76 13.34
N PHE A 106 13.06 -13.18 12.43
CA PHE A 106 11.75 -13.76 12.77
C PHE A 106 11.63 -15.21 12.25
N PRO A 107 11.96 -16.22 13.07
CA PRO A 107 11.93 -17.62 12.63
C PRO A 107 10.57 -18.13 12.15
N ASP A 108 9.48 -17.54 12.66
CA ASP A 108 8.10 -17.89 12.26
C ASP A 108 7.73 -17.34 10.87
N LEU A 109 8.57 -16.54 10.25
CA LEU A 109 8.37 -16.00 8.91
C LEU A 109 9.25 -16.64 7.84
N GLU A 110 10.12 -17.57 8.20
CA GLU A 110 11.05 -18.22 7.27
C GLU A 110 10.32 -18.77 6.02
N ASN A 111 10.78 -18.36 4.84
CA ASN A 111 10.20 -18.70 3.54
C ASN A 111 8.73 -18.25 3.34
N THR A 112 8.23 -17.28 4.11
CA THR A 112 6.90 -16.70 3.92
C THR A 112 6.94 -15.43 3.08
N PHE A 113 5.77 -15.05 2.53
CA PHE A 113 5.61 -13.79 1.80
C PHE A 113 5.96 -12.55 2.63
N PHE A 114 5.82 -12.60 3.95
CA PHE A 114 6.02 -11.45 4.83
C PHE A 114 7.43 -11.34 5.41
N GLU A 115 8.31 -12.33 5.22
CA GLU A 115 9.64 -12.40 5.79
C GLU A 115 10.45 -11.13 5.50
N GLU A 116 10.79 -10.87 4.24
CA GLU A 116 11.57 -9.69 3.83
C GLU A 116 10.95 -8.37 4.29
N LYS A 117 9.62 -8.26 4.24
CA LYS A 117 8.90 -7.05 4.62
C LYS A 117 8.99 -6.77 6.11
N ALA A 118 8.86 -7.81 6.94
CA ALA A 118 8.99 -7.69 8.38
C ALA A 118 10.43 -7.37 8.79
N GLU A 119 11.42 -7.96 8.14
CA GLU A 119 12.84 -7.70 8.35
C GLU A 119 13.23 -6.26 7.98
N LYS A 120 12.78 -5.77 6.81
CA LYS A 120 12.94 -4.36 6.41
C LYS A 120 12.33 -3.39 7.43
N ALA A 121 11.10 -3.65 7.86
CA ALA A 121 10.42 -2.82 8.85
C ALA A 121 11.10 -2.88 10.23
N TYR A 122 11.62 -4.04 10.61
CA TYR A 122 12.42 -4.20 11.83
C TYR A 122 13.76 -3.45 11.74
N SER A 123 14.47 -3.58 10.61
CA SER A 123 15.73 -2.84 10.35
C SER A 123 15.54 -1.33 10.43
N ALA A 124 14.39 -0.83 9.97
CA ALA A 124 14.00 0.57 10.08
C ALA A 124 13.54 0.98 11.49
N GLY A 125 13.33 0.02 12.41
CA GLY A 125 12.79 0.26 13.74
C GLY A 125 11.29 0.58 13.77
N ILE A 126 10.56 0.31 12.67
CA ILE A 126 9.10 0.54 12.55
C ILE A 126 8.33 -0.50 13.35
N VAL A 127 8.80 -1.75 13.34
CA VAL A 127 8.20 -2.86 14.07
C VAL A 127 9.18 -3.52 15.02
N THR A 128 8.61 -4.24 16.00
CA THR A 128 9.32 -5.18 16.85
C THR A 128 8.61 -6.53 16.79
N GLY A 129 9.30 -7.61 17.14
CA GLY A 129 8.68 -8.90 17.38
C GLY A 129 8.01 -8.98 18.74
N TYR A 130 7.39 -10.11 19.02
CA TYR A 130 6.93 -10.47 20.35
C TYR A 130 8.10 -10.89 21.26
N ALA A 131 7.82 -11.00 22.56
CA ALA A 131 8.84 -11.36 23.57
C ALA A 131 9.45 -12.77 23.36
N ASP A 132 8.74 -13.66 22.67
CA ASP A 132 9.20 -14.99 22.28
C ASP A 132 10.06 -15.01 21.00
N GLY A 133 10.30 -13.85 20.40
CA GLY A 133 11.07 -13.70 19.15
C GLY A 133 10.24 -13.91 17.87
N SER A 134 8.95 -14.22 17.98
CA SER A 134 8.08 -14.34 16.79
C SER A 134 7.60 -12.98 16.28
N PHE A 135 7.22 -12.91 15.01
CA PHE A 135 6.53 -11.77 14.42
C PHE A 135 5.01 -11.89 14.49
N GLY A 136 4.47 -13.10 14.26
CA GLY A 136 3.04 -13.35 14.28
C GLY A 136 2.27 -12.69 13.12
N ALA A 137 2.72 -12.85 11.89
CA ALA A 137 2.12 -12.18 10.72
C ALA A 137 0.61 -12.42 10.57
N GLY A 138 0.11 -13.60 10.95
CA GLY A 138 -1.31 -13.95 10.88
C GLY A 138 -2.18 -13.36 12.00
N ASN A 139 -1.59 -12.82 13.06
CA ASN A 139 -2.33 -12.25 14.17
C ASN A 139 -3.05 -10.97 13.79
N HIS A 140 -4.27 -10.78 14.24
CA HIS A 140 -4.92 -9.48 14.12
C HIS A 140 -4.13 -8.43 14.88
N ILE A 141 -4.18 -7.19 14.38
CA ILE A 141 -3.48 -6.06 14.99
C ILE A 141 -4.49 -5.08 15.57
N ARG A 142 -4.25 -4.64 16.79
CA ARG A 142 -5.08 -3.65 17.47
C ARG A 142 -4.80 -2.25 16.93
N ARG A 143 -5.78 -1.38 17.06
CA ARG A 143 -5.69 -0.01 16.56
C ARG A 143 -4.56 0.78 17.21
N GLU A 144 -4.33 0.61 18.52
CA GLU A 144 -3.21 1.24 19.23
C GLU A 144 -1.84 0.67 18.80
N GLU A 145 -1.77 -0.62 18.46
CA GLU A 145 -0.53 -1.23 17.95
C GLU A 145 -0.15 -0.65 16.57
N TYR A 146 -1.15 -0.51 15.69
CA TYR A 146 -0.91 0.10 14.38
C TYR A 146 -0.53 1.58 14.49
N ALA A 147 -1.15 2.33 15.42
CA ALA A 147 -0.76 3.71 15.71
C ALA A 147 0.71 3.80 16.15
N ALA A 148 1.17 2.91 17.03
CA ALA A 148 2.57 2.88 17.44
C ALA A 148 3.53 2.55 16.27
N MET A 149 3.13 1.67 15.35
CA MET A 149 3.93 1.39 14.14
C MET A 149 4.01 2.62 13.22
N LEU A 150 2.90 3.32 12.99
CA LEU A 150 2.88 4.56 12.21
C LEU A 150 3.76 5.65 12.85
N TYR A 151 3.70 5.81 14.16
CA TYR A 151 4.53 6.78 14.86
C TYR A 151 6.03 6.49 14.69
N ARG A 152 6.44 5.22 14.81
CA ARG A 152 7.82 4.79 14.56
C ARG A 152 8.24 4.99 13.11
N LEU A 153 7.31 4.84 12.16
CA LEU A 153 7.54 5.16 10.76
C LEU A 153 7.89 6.66 10.61
N PHE A 154 7.16 7.56 11.26
CA PHE A 154 7.50 8.99 11.23
C PHE A 154 8.84 9.28 11.88
N GLN A 155 9.16 8.64 13.00
CA GLN A 155 10.49 8.74 13.61
C GLN A 155 11.62 8.27 12.68
N TYR A 156 11.36 7.21 11.90
CA TYR A 156 12.30 6.74 10.88
C TYR A 156 12.45 7.77 9.75
N LEU A 157 11.35 8.30 9.24
CA LEU A 157 11.37 9.32 8.20
C LEU A 157 12.13 10.59 8.64
N GLU A 158 11.96 11.04 9.89
CA GLU A 158 12.72 12.17 10.44
C GLU A 158 14.22 11.90 10.44
N ARG A 159 14.64 10.70 10.88
CA ARG A 159 16.08 10.32 10.86
C ARG A 159 16.66 10.28 9.46
N GLU A 160 15.90 9.77 8.48
CA GLU A 160 16.36 9.62 7.10
C GLU A 160 16.36 10.93 6.32
N THR A 161 15.47 11.85 6.63
CA THR A 161 15.28 13.09 5.85
C THR A 161 15.86 14.32 6.54
N GLY A 162 16.08 14.26 7.85
CA GLY A 162 16.44 15.41 8.68
C GLY A 162 15.32 16.43 8.85
N LYS A 163 14.08 16.13 8.38
CA LYS A 163 12.92 17.01 8.51
C LYS A 163 12.18 16.69 9.80
N GLN A 164 11.70 17.72 10.50
CA GLN A 164 10.78 17.54 11.61
C GLN A 164 9.36 17.31 11.08
N LEU A 165 8.85 16.10 11.26
CA LEU A 165 7.51 15.70 10.87
C LEU A 165 6.58 15.58 12.08
N ILE A 166 7.08 15.08 13.18
CA ILE A 166 6.35 14.95 14.45
C ILE A 166 6.34 16.30 15.17
N PRO A 167 5.17 16.85 15.52
CA PRO A 167 5.10 18.10 16.26
C PRO A 167 5.73 18.00 17.66
N ASP A 168 6.39 19.07 18.13
CA ASP A 168 6.91 19.13 19.49
C ASP A 168 5.81 19.18 20.55
N ASP A 169 4.68 19.87 20.22
CA ASP A 169 3.52 19.93 21.08
C ASP A 169 2.50 18.88 20.66
N LEU A 170 2.29 17.90 21.52
CA LEU A 170 1.34 16.80 21.33
C LEU A 170 -0.01 17.05 22.02
N GLN A 171 -0.31 18.30 22.42
CA GLN A 171 -1.59 18.60 23.02
C GLN A 171 -2.71 18.45 21.99
N THR A 172 -3.61 17.56 22.28
CA THR A 172 -4.80 17.29 21.48
C THR A 172 -6.04 17.27 22.36
N ARG A 173 -7.22 17.34 21.75
CA ARG A 173 -8.44 17.04 22.47
C ARG A 173 -8.44 15.56 22.89
N PRO A 174 -8.57 15.25 24.19
CA PRO A 174 -8.54 13.86 24.63
C PRO A 174 -9.68 13.05 24.03
N TYR A 175 -9.45 11.78 23.76
CA TYR A 175 -10.48 10.84 23.39
C TYR A 175 -11.37 10.52 24.59
N ALA A 176 -12.65 10.17 24.35
CA ALA A 176 -13.58 9.84 25.41
C ALA A 176 -13.13 8.59 26.21
N ASP A 177 -12.45 7.68 25.53
CA ASP A 177 -11.86 6.44 26.06
C ASP A 177 -10.34 6.50 26.26
N GLU A 178 -9.74 7.69 26.36
CA GLU A 178 -8.28 7.87 26.45
C GLU A 178 -7.63 7.04 27.54
N LYS A 179 -8.31 6.80 28.64
CA LYS A 179 -7.82 5.98 29.77
C LYS A 179 -7.66 4.49 29.43
N GLU A 180 -8.28 4.04 28.35
CA GLU A 180 -8.18 2.68 27.84
C GLU A 180 -6.95 2.51 26.94
N ILE A 181 -6.35 3.61 26.45
CA ILE A 181 -5.14 3.60 25.62
C ILE A 181 -3.96 3.16 26.49
N SER A 182 -3.23 2.15 26.04
CA SER A 182 -2.01 1.70 26.73
C SER A 182 -0.99 2.83 26.83
N ALA A 183 -0.32 2.96 27.98
CA ALA A 183 0.66 4.03 28.20
C ALA A 183 1.79 4.07 27.14
N TRP A 184 2.18 2.91 26.62
CA TRP A 184 3.18 2.83 25.56
C TRP A 184 2.72 3.33 24.18
N ALA A 185 1.40 3.46 23.96
CA ALA A 185 0.80 3.92 22.70
C ALA A 185 0.33 5.38 22.76
N LEU A 186 0.24 5.97 23.95
CA LEU A 186 -0.40 7.27 24.17
C LEU A 186 0.25 8.39 23.36
N ASP A 187 1.57 8.51 23.41
CA ASP A 187 2.32 9.53 22.65
C ASP A 187 2.11 9.35 21.14
N ALA A 188 2.08 8.10 20.66
CA ALA A 188 1.83 7.80 19.25
C ALA A 188 0.42 8.24 18.82
N VAL A 189 -0.59 7.94 19.64
CA VAL A 189 -1.98 8.32 19.37
C VAL A 189 -2.12 9.84 19.38
N HIS A 190 -1.53 10.54 20.36
CA HIS A 190 -1.58 11.99 20.42
C HIS A 190 -0.86 12.64 19.23
N ALA A 191 0.36 12.23 18.91
CA ALA A 191 1.11 12.76 17.78
C ALA A 191 0.32 12.62 16.46
N LEU A 192 -0.16 11.43 16.16
CA LEU A 192 -0.92 11.17 14.93
C LEU A 192 -2.26 11.90 14.90
N SER A 193 -2.85 12.19 16.06
CA SER A 193 -4.07 13.00 16.18
C SER A 193 -3.81 14.47 15.89
N VAL A 194 -2.74 15.05 16.46
CA VAL A 194 -2.30 16.43 16.18
C VAL A 194 -1.94 16.59 14.70
N MET A 195 -1.35 15.56 14.10
CA MET A 195 -1.02 15.51 12.66
C MET A 195 -2.27 15.37 11.77
N GLY A 196 -3.45 15.15 12.34
CA GLY A 196 -4.70 14.94 11.58
C GLY A 196 -4.77 13.57 10.87
N ILE A 197 -3.89 12.64 11.21
CA ILE A 197 -3.85 11.29 10.64
C ILE A 197 -4.88 10.39 11.33
N LEU A 198 -4.90 10.38 12.65
CA LEU A 198 -5.87 9.65 13.46
C LEU A 198 -7.05 10.53 13.87
N GLY A 199 -8.20 9.90 14.01
CA GLY A 199 -9.40 10.51 14.57
C GLY A 199 -10.21 9.49 15.37
N GLY A 200 -11.10 9.97 16.23
CA GLY A 200 -12.07 9.15 16.96
C GLY A 200 -13.28 8.76 16.11
N ASP A 201 -14.10 7.88 16.67
CA ASP A 201 -15.42 7.57 16.12
C ASP A 201 -16.43 8.72 16.39
N SER A 202 -17.69 8.53 16.00
CA SER A 202 -18.75 9.54 16.18
C SER A 202 -19.03 9.89 17.65
N ARG A 203 -18.59 9.08 18.60
CA ARG A 203 -18.71 9.33 20.05
C ARG A 203 -17.45 10.00 20.61
N GLY A 204 -16.40 10.10 19.81
CA GLY A 204 -15.10 10.62 20.22
C GLY A 204 -14.20 9.56 20.83
N ASP A 205 -14.51 8.26 20.67
CA ASP A 205 -13.71 7.15 21.15
C ASP A 205 -12.57 6.83 20.15
N PHE A 206 -11.39 6.53 20.65
CA PHE A 206 -10.27 6.00 19.87
C PHE A 206 -10.41 4.49 19.60
N CYS A 207 -10.98 3.75 20.54
CA CYS A 207 -11.15 2.31 20.50
C CYS A 207 -9.82 1.55 20.39
N PRO A 208 -8.89 1.64 21.37
CA PRO A 208 -7.52 1.13 21.29
C PRO A 208 -7.45 -0.37 21.04
N ASP A 209 -8.29 -1.17 21.68
CA ASP A 209 -8.31 -2.64 21.62
C ASP A 209 -8.99 -3.22 20.38
N LYS A 210 -9.71 -2.39 19.60
CA LYS A 210 -10.34 -2.88 18.37
C LYS A 210 -9.30 -3.29 17.36
N ASN A 211 -9.53 -4.43 16.70
CA ASN A 211 -8.76 -4.79 15.51
C ASN A 211 -8.97 -3.72 14.44
N ILE A 212 -7.87 -3.24 13.86
CA ILE A 212 -7.94 -2.29 12.73
C ILE A 212 -8.37 -3.02 11.46
N SER A 213 -9.26 -2.41 10.65
CA SER A 213 -9.65 -2.98 9.37
C SER A 213 -8.64 -2.64 8.26
N LEU A 214 -8.67 -3.41 7.16
CA LEU A 214 -7.84 -3.12 6.00
C LEU A 214 -8.15 -1.73 5.42
N GLU A 215 -9.43 -1.35 5.28
CA GLU A 215 -9.79 -0.02 4.81
C GLU A 215 -9.25 1.10 5.72
N GLN A 216 -9.18 0.88 7.04
CA GLN A 216 -8.56 1.82 7.97
C GLN A 216 -7.06 1.93 7.76
N MET A 217 -6.36 0.81 7.55
CA MET A 217 -4.92 0.83 7.23
C MET A 217 -4.64 1.62 5.95
N ILE A 218 -5.46 1.43 4.91
CA ILE A 218 -5.36 2.13 3.63
C ILE A 218 -5.55 3.63 3.80
N VAL A 219 -6.63 4.03 4.48
CA VAL A 219 -6.94 5.44 4.73
C VAL A 219 -5.83 6.11 5.55
N LEU A 220 -5.33 5.44 6.58
CA LEU A 220 -4.23 5.98 7.38
C LEU A 220 -2.93 6.09 6.57
N SER A 221 -2.63 5.12 5.70
CA SER A 221 -1.49 5.21 4.79
C SER A 221 -1.61 6.43 3.86
N ARG A 222 -2.81 6.69 3.32
CA ARG A 222 -3.07 7.86 2.47
C ARG A 222 -2.86 9.17 3.22
N ARG A 223 -3.35 9.26 4.45
CA ARG A 223 -3.18 10.46 5.30
C ARG A 223 -1.72 10.69 5.67
N CYS A 224 -0.98 9.64 6.02
CA CYS A 224 0.45 9.71 6.27
C CYS A 224 1.21 10.23 5.04
N TRP A 225 0.96 9.66 3.86
CA TRP A 225 1.58 10.09 2.62
C TRP A 225 1.30 11.55 2.31
N LYS A 226 0.02 11.96 2.41
CA LYS A 226 -0.39 13.35 2.20
C LYS A 226 0.33 14.30 3.17
N TYR A 227 0.37 13.95 4.46
CA TYR A 227 1.06 14.75 5.46
C TYR A 227 2.54 14.94 5.12
N CYS A 228 3.23 13.89 4.69
CA CYS A 228 4.63 13.98 4.27
C CYS A 228 4.82 14.84 3.04
N THR A 229 3.93 14.73 2.03
CA THR A 229 4.02 15.51 0.78
C THR A 229 3.68 16.98 0.97
N ASP A 230 2.73 17.30 1.86
CA ASP A 230 2.35 18.69 2.16
C ASP A 230 3.46 19.42 2.96
N LYS A 231 4.38 18.68 3.60
CA LYS A 231 5.55 19.19 4.33
C LYS A 231 6.87 19.10 3.53
N SER A 232 6.82 18.62 2.29
CA SER A 232 7.98 18.54 1.41
C SER A 232 8.22 19.84 0.71
#